data_7c6c2d9e65c1843d2ed46fd60a032cc8
#
_entry.id   7c6c2d9e65c1843d2ed46fd60a032cc8
#
_cell.length_a   1.000
_cell.length_b   1.000
_cell.length_c   1.000
_cell.angle_alpha   90.00
_cell.angle_beta   90.00
_cell.angle_gamma   90.00
#
_symmetry.space_group_name_H-M   'P 1'
#
loop_
_entity.id
_entity.type
_entity.pdbx_description
1 polymer ?
#
loop_
_entity_poly.entity_id
_entity_poly.type
_entity_poly.pdbx_seq_one_letter_code
_entity_poly.pdbx_strand_id
1 'polypeptide(L)'
;MNKRKVLVIGWDAADWKAIDPLMDQGLMPNLERMVNSGVRGRMATLDPPLSPMLWTSIATGKRPYKHGILGFTEVGPDGKTVRPVTNVHRKVKAIWNILTQEGAKSHVVGWWPSHPAEPINGIMVSNFYQRANRPMNEPWVMRKGTVHPEKMSAHFGALRIHPAELTAAHIAPFVPDFANVDQGKEKSLESLARIIADCSTVQAAGTWILEHEPW
;
A
#
# COMPACT_ATOMS: atom_id res chain seq x y z
N MET A 1 23.07 13.22 -18.53
CA MET A 1 23.02 11.78 -18.21
C MET A 1 21.55 11.39 -18.09
N ASN A 2 21.12 10.39 -18.86
CA ASN A 2 19.75 9.87 -18.77
C ASN A 2 19.62 9.17 -17.41
N LYS A 3 18.92 9.78 -16.44
CA LYS A 3 18.74 9.18 -15.11
C LYS A 3 17.84 7.95 -15.28
N ARG A 4 18.29 6.78 -14.83
CA ARG A 4 17.47 5.57 -14.84
C ARG A 4 16.25 5.78 -13.92
N LYS A 5 15.09 5.44 -14.43
CA LYS A 5 13.86 5.40 -13.64
C LYS A 5 13.79 4.07 -12.89
N VAL A 6 13.30 4.10 -11.66
CA VAL A 6 13.10 2.91 -10.82
C VAL A 6 11.66 2.90 -10.33
N LEU A 7 10.93 1.83 -10.63
CA LEU A 7 9.60 1.56 -10.10
C LEU A 7 9.67 0.36 -9.15
N VAL A 8 9.27 0.55 -7.91
CA VAL A 8 9.19 -0.53 -6.91
C VAL A 8 7.72 -0.84 -6.65
N ILE A 9 7.31 -2.07 -6.94
CA ILE A 9 5.96 -2.57 -6.67
C ILE A 9 6.06 -3.61 -5.57
N GLY A 10 5.40 -3.35 -4.44
CA GLY A 10 5.33 -4.27 -3.32
C GLY A 10 3.99 -4.96 -3.21
N TRP A 11 3.98 -6.27 -3.25
CA TRP A 11 2.81 -7.09 -2.95
C TRP A 11 3.03 -7.79 -1.61
N ASP A 12 2.17 -7.47 -0.64
CA ASP A 12 2.22 -8.15 0.66
C ASP A 12 1.78 -9.60 0.50
N ALA A 13 2.49 -10.51 1.16
CA ALA A 13 2.26 -11.96 1.13
C ALA A 13 2.29 -12.61 -0.27
N ALA A 14 2.87 -11.97 -1.30
CA ALA A 14 3.04 -12.60 -2.61
C ALA A 14 4.04 -13.76 -2.53
N ASP A 15 3.63 -14.94 -3.00
CA ASP A 15 4.46 -16.15 -3.01
C ASP A 15 4.47 -16.77 -4.41
N TRP A 16 5.65 -17.16 -4.87
CA TRP A 16 5.82 -17.88 -6.13
C TRP A 16 5.01 -19.18 -6.19
N LYS A 17 4.74 -19.83 -5.06
CA LYS A 17 3.87 -21.01 -5.00
C LYS A 17 2.45 -20.73 -5.49
N ALA A 18 1.96 -19.50 -5.30
CA ALA A 18 0.65 -19.08 -5.80
C ALA A 18 0.76 -18.45 -7.20
N ILE A 19 1.84 -17.71 -7.47
CA ILE A 19 2.02 -16.96 -8.71
C ILE A 19 2.37 -17.88 -9.88
N ASP A 20 3.27 -18.84 -9.70
CA ASP A 20 3.72 -19.73 -10.78
C ASP A 20 2.57 -20.47 -11.47
N PRO A 21 1.66 -21.15 -10.74
CA PRO A 21 0.52 -21.81 -11.38
C PRO A 21 -0.42 -20.86 -12.15
N LEU A 22 -0.51 -19.60 -11.73
CA LEU A 22 -1.33 -18.61 -12.41
C LEU A 22 -0.66 -18.11 -13.70
N MET A 23 0.66 -17.96 -13.71
CA MET A 23 1.41 -17.65 -14.92
C MET A 23 1.34 -18.82 -15.91
N ASP A 24 1.54 -20.05 -15.46
CA ASP A 24 1.47 -21.28 -16.27
C ASP A 24 0.10 -21.46 -16.96
N GLN A 25 -0.97 -20.96 -16.33
CA GLN A 25 -2.32 -20.95 -16.90
C GLN A 25 -2.59 -19.72 -17.77
N GLY A 26 -1.63 -18.83 -17.98
CA GLY A 26 -1.80 -17.59 -18.75
C GLY A 26 -2.67 -16.53 -18.06
N LEU A 27 -2.94 -16.67 -16.76
CA LEU A 27 -3.79 -15.73 -16.00
C LEU A 27 -3.03 -14.48 -15.54
N MET A 28 -1.70 -14.48 -15.64
CA MET A 28 -0.83 -13.34 -15.27
C MET A 28 0.16 -12.97 -16.39
N PRO A 29 -0.31 -12.70 -17.64
CA PRO A 29 0.56 -12.56 -18.81
C PRO A 29 1.54 -11.39 -18.73
N ASN A 30 1.17 -10.32 -18.06
CA ASN A 30 2.06 -9.17 -17.88
C ASN A 30 3.20 -9.46 -16.89
N LEU A 31 2.90 -10.16 -15.79
CA LEU A 31 3.92 -10.58 -14.83
C LEU A 31 4.84 -11.64 -15.45
N GLU A 32 4.29 -12.61 -16.14
CA GLU A 32 5.05 -13.62 -16.86
C GLU A 32 6.05 -12.98 -17.84
N ARG A 33 5.61 -12.00 -18.64
CA ARG A 33 6.49 -11.25 -19.54
C ARG A 33 7.61 -10.52 -18.79
N MET A 34 7.32 -9.92 -17.65
CA MET A 34 8.32 -9.25 -16.81
C MET A 34 9.33 -10.26 -16.24
N VAL A 35 8.86 -11.38 -15.75
CA VAL A 35 9.72 -12.47 -15.23
C VAL A 35 10.63 -13.03 -16.32
N ASN A 36 10.10 -13.27 -17.52
CA ASN A 36 10.84 -13.83 -18.64
C ASN A 36 11.87 -12.84 -19.25
N SER A 37 11.62 -11.53 -19.13
CA SER A 37 12.54 -10.49 -19.62
C SER A 37 13.47 -9.92 -18.54
N GLY A 38 13.29 -10.33 -17.29
CA GLY A 38 14.03 -9.82 -16.15
C GLY A 38 14.82 -10.87 -15.40
N VAL A 39 15.00 -10.61 -14.11
CA VAL A 39 15.65 -11.56 -13.18
C VAL A 39 14.69 -11.88 -12.06
N ARG A 40 14.48 -13.15 -11.80
CA ARG A 40 13.65 -13.69 -10.74
C ARG A 40 14.52 -14.29 -9.62
N GLY A 41 14.08 -14.14 -8.37
CA GLY A 41 14.76 -14.73 -7.23
C GLY A 41 13.84 -14.94 -6.04
N ARG A 42 14.33 -15.69 -5.06
CA ARG A 42 13.70 -15.85 -3.75
C ARG A 42 14.40 -14.97 -2.75
N MET A 43 13.65 -14.26 -1.93
CA MET A 43 14.17 -13.40 -0.88
C MET A 43 13.78 -13.97 0.48
N ALA A 44 14.75 -14.09 1.39
CA ALA A 44 14.47 -14.48 2.76
C ALA A 44 13.73 -13.35 3.48
N THR A 45 12.80 -13.72 4.34
CA THR A 45 12.09 -12.79 5.23
C THR A 45 12.73 -12.73 6.61
N LEU A 46 12.27 -11.78 7.44
CA LEU A 46 12.63 -11.74 8.85
C LEU A 46 11.65 -12.58 9.66
N ASP A 47 12.08 -13.01 10.83
CA ASP A 47 11.23 -13.70 11.79
C ASP A 47 11.05 -12.83 13.04
N PRO A 48 9.82 -12.59 13.51
CA PRO A 48 8.54 -12.92 12.87
C PRO A 48 8.26 -12.09 11.61
N PRO A 49 7.49 -12.61 10.61
CA PRO A 49 7.23 -11.94 9.35
C PRO A 49 6.11 -10.88 9.49
N LEU A 50 6.37 -9.81 10.24
CA LEU A 50 5.41 -8.73 10.50
C LEU A 50 5.55 -7.62 9.45
N SER A 51 4.50 -7.37 8.68
CA SER A 51 4.52 -6.44 7.55
C SER A 51 5.09 -5.05 7.86
N PRO A 52 4.74 -4.35 8.95
CA PRO A 52 5.31 -3.02 9.21
C PRO A 52 6.83 -3.06 9.43
N MET A 53 7.32 -4.11 10.07
CA MET A 53 8.73 -4.34 10.31
C MET A 53 9.48 -4.63 9.00
N LEU A 54 8.91 -5.50 8.15
CA LEU A 54 9.49 -5.90 6.87
C LEU A 54 9.54 -4.72 5.88
N TRP A 55 8.42 -4.06 5.68
CA TRP A 55 8.33 -2.91 4.77
C TRP A 55 9.22 -1.74 5.20
N THR A 56 9.38 -1.52 6.51
CA THR A 56 10.34 -0.53 7.01
C THR A 56 11.77 -0.97 6.76
N SER A 57 12.08 -2.24 6.92
CA SER A 57 13.43 -2.78 6.60
C SER A 57 13.78 -2.58 5.13
N ILE A 58 12.83 -2.83 4.21
CA ILE A 58 13.00 -2.60 2.78
C ILE A 58 13.24 -1.10 2.51
N ALA A 59 12.39 -0.22 3.06
CA ALA A 59 12.47 1.21 2.84
C ALA A 59 13.75 1.87 3.39
N THR A 60 14.36 1.26 4.41
CA THR A 60 15.51 1.87 5.11
C THR A 60 16.83 1.16 4.87
N GLY A 61 16.82 -0.08 4.38
CA GLY A 61 18.00 -0.95 4.31
C GLY A 61 18.56 -1.29 5.70
N LYS A 62 17.76 -1.16 6.77
CA LYS A 62 18.16 -1.42 8.15
C LYS A 62 17.31 -2.51 8.78
N ARG A 63 17.90 -3.20 9.76
CA ARG A 63 17.17 -4.20 10.57
C ARG A 63 16.26 -3.52 11.60
N PRO A 64 15.22 -4.20 12.11
CA PRO A 64 14.20 -3.64 13.01
C PRO A 64 14.76 -2.92 14.25
N TYR A 65 15.77 -3.47 14.88
CA TYR A 65 16.41 -2.85 16.05
C TYR A 65 17.11 -1.51 15.74
N LYS A 66 17.43 -1.24 14.45
CA LYS A 66 18.01 0.02 13.98
C LYS A 66 16.92 1.02 13.59
N HIS A 67 15.89 0.57 12.86
CA HIS A 67 14.86 1.49 12.40
C HIS A 67 13.72 1.70 13.41
N GLY A 68 13.58 0.83 14.43
CA GLY A 68 12.68 1.03 15.56
C GLY A 68 11.23 0.63 15.33
N ILE A 69 10.84 0.15 14.15
CA ILE A 69 9.49 -0.35 13.86
C ILE A 69 9.52 -1.86 14.06
N LEU A 70 8.84 -2.36 15.09
CA LEU A 70 8.96 -3.76 15.52
C LEU A 70 7.70 -4.59 15.25
N GLY A 71 6.57 -3.95 14.94
CA GLY A 71 5.31 -4.66 14.72
C GLY A 71 4.17 -3.72 14.35
N PHE A 72 2.95 -4.21 14.52
CA PHE A 72 1.72 -3.49 14.15
C PHE A 72 1.32 -2.39 15.12
N THR A 73 1.84 -2.46 16.34
CA THR A 73 1.51 -1.53 17.42
C THR A 73 2.76 -0.92 18.02
N GLU A 74 2.58 0.23 18.64
CA GLU A 74 3.58 0.95 19.39
C GLU A 74 3.03 1.43 20.73
N VAL A 75 3.90 1.66 21.69
CA VAL A 75 3.51 2.25 22.98
C VAL A 75 3.31 3.75 22.78
N GLY A 76 2.21 4.28 23.29
CA GLY A 76 1.92 5.71 23.26
C GLY A 76 2.88 6.54 24.08
N PRO A 77 2.83 7.89 23.93
CA PRO A 77 3.70 8.81 24.66
C PRO A 77 3.54 8.73 26.19
N ASP A 78 2.40 8.26 26.66
CA ASP A 78 2.08 8.05 28.07
C ASP A 78 2.73 6.81 28.69
N GLY A 79 3.41 6.00 27.87
CA GLY A 79 4.03 4.73 28.27
C GLY A 79 3.04 3.60 28.64
N LYS A 80 1.73 3.82 28.45
CA LYS A 80 0.67 2.90 28.89
C LYS A 80 -0.29 2.49 27.77
N THR A 81 -0.65 3.42 26.90
CA THR A 81 -1.56 3.13 25.79
C THR A 81 -0.84 2.38 24.68
N VAL A 82 -1.57 1.50 24.00
CA VAL A 82 -1.09 0.81 22.80
C VAL A 82 -1.87 1.35 21.61
N ARG A 83 -1.17 1.76 20.57
CA ARG A 83 -1.77 2.33 19.36
C ARG A 83 -1.17 1.70 18.10
N PRO A 84 -1.84 1.80 16.95
CA PRO A 84 -1.26 1.38 15.67
C PRO A 84 0.05 2.11 15.39
N VAL A 85 1.03 1.36 14.87
CA VAL A 85 2.34 1.91 14.51
C VAL A 85 2.22 2.96 13.40
N THR A 86 3.02 3.98 13.52
CA THR A 86 3.16 5.05 12.53
C THR A 86 4.63 5.22 12.15
N ASN A 87 4.92 6.00 11.11
CA ASN A 87 6.30 6.27 10.71
C ASN A 87 7.04 7.23 11.67
N VAL A 88 6.33 7.85 12.60
CA VAL A 88 6.92 8.81 13.57
C VAL A 88 7.96 8.15 14.47
N HIS A 89 7.82 6.85 14.74
CA HIS A 89 8.78 6.08 15.53
C HIS A 89 9.97 5.54 14.72
N ARG A 90 9.98 5.76 13.42
CA ARG A 90 11.11 5.35 12.59
C ARG A 90 12.34 6.20 12.92
N LYS A 91 13.41 5.55 13.39
CA LYS A 91 14.64 6.20 13.89
C LYS A 91 15.66 6.53 12.81
N VAL A 92 15.44 6.07 11.58
CA VAL A 92 16.37 6.22 10.46
C VAL A 92 15.64 6.69 9.20
N LYS A 93 16.37 7.32 8.29
CA LYS A 93 15.84 7.78 7.00
C LYS A 93 15.42 6.61 6.13
N ALA A 94 14.26 6.74 5.48
CA ALA A 94 13.89 5.88 4.39
C ALA A 94 14.50 6.36 3.07
N ILE A 95 14.48 5.53 2.04
CA ILE A 95 15.09 5.85 0.74
C ILE A 95 14.54 7.16 0.16
N TRP A 96 13.26 7.44 0.29
CA TRP A 96 12.65 8.69 -0.19
C TRP A 96 13.16 9.94 0.52
N ASN A 97 13.54 9.83 1.80
CA ASN A 97 14.17 10.94 2.52
C ASN A 97 15.60 11.20 2.02
N ILE A 98 16.33 10.13 1.72
CA ILE A 98 17.69 10.22 1.15
C ILE A 98 17.61 10.83 -0.25
N LEU A 99 16.72 10.34 -1.10
CA LEU A 99 16.51 10.86 -2.45
C LEU A 99 16.15 12.36 -2.44
N THR A 100 15.27 12.76 -1.50
CA THR A 100 14.90 14.17 -1.32
C THR A 100 16.12 15.04 -0.98
N GLN A 101 17.02 14.57 -0.12
CA GLN A 101 18.24 15.29 0.24
C GLN A 101 19.22 15.43 -0.92
N GLU A 102 19.26 14.43 -1.80
CA GLU A 102 20.05 14.43 -3.03
C GLU A 102 19.36 15.18 -4.19
N GLY A 103 18.24 15.88 -3.92
CA GLY A 103 17.48 16.61 -4.92
C GLY A 103 16.75 15.72 -5.93
N ALA A 104 16.76 14.42 -5.74
CA ALA A 104 16.06 13.48 -6.61
C ALA A 104 14.57 13.46 -6.30
N LYS A 105 13.74 13.31 -7.37
CA LYS A 105 12.30 13.16 -7.24
C LYS A 105 11.95 11.72 -6.86
N SER A 106 10.97 11.55 -5.97
CA SER A 106 10.42 10.25 -5.61
C SER A 106 8.94 10.37 -5.25
N HIS A 107 8.16 9.34 -5.58
CA HIS A 107 6.76 9.25 -5.21
C HIS A 107 6.54 7.97 -4.40
N VAL A 108 5.64 8.01 -3.43
CA VAL A 108 5.36 6.88 -2.53
C VAL A 108 3.85 6.74 -2.36
N VAL A 109 3.31 5.56 -2.60
CA VAL A 109 1.88 5.27 -2.45
C VAL A 109 1.69 4.03 -1.60
N GLY A 110 0.91 4.14 -0.54
CA GLY A 110 0.45 3.02 0.28
C GLY A 110 1.53 2.28 1.06
N TRP A 111 2.77 2.75 1.09
CA TRP A 111 3.86 2.09 1.83
C TRP A 111 3.55 1.98 3.32
N TRP A 112 3.85 0.88 3.95
CA TRP A 112 3.48 0.67 5.33
C TRP A 112 4.70 0.49 6.28
N PRO A 113 4.76 1.26 7.40
CA PRO A 113 3.98 2.45 7.74
C PRO A 113 4.52 3.71 7.05
N SER A 114 3.64 4.57 6.59
CA SER A 114 4.00 5.85 5.97
C SER A 114 3.13 7.04 6.42
N HIS A 115 2.21 6.80 7.34
CA HIS A 115 1.42 7.89 7.93
C HIS A 115 2.08 8.44 9.19
N PRO A 116 2.09 9.80 9.38
CA PRO A 116 1.68 10.82 8.41
C PRO A 116 2.63 10.91 7.21
N ALA A 117 2.10 11.33 6.05
CA ALA A 117 2.90 11.55 4.85
C ALA A 117 4.03 12.54 5.10
N GLU A 118 5.23 12.16 4.74
CA GLU A 118 6.44 12.95 4.96
C GLU A 118 6.65 13.97 3.84
N PRO A 119 7.24 15.13 4.14
CA PRO A 119 7.67 16.07 3.09
C PRO A 119 8.83 15.47 2.30
N ILE A 120 8.56 15.20 1.03
CA ILE A 120 9.52 14.67 0.06
C ILE A 120 9.54 15.50 -1.22
N ASN A 121 10.58 15.36 -2.03
CA ASN A 121 10.62 15.96 -3.36
C ASN A 121 9.75 15.15 -4.33
N GLY A 122 8.43 15.24 -4.16
CA GLY A 122 7.43 14.50 -4.92
C GLY A 122 6.12 14.37 -4.15
N ILE A 123 5.39 13.31 -4.43
CA ILE A 123 4.09 13.03 -3.81
C ILE A 123 4.20 11.81 -2.91
N MET A 124 3.70 11.92 -1.68
CA MET A 124 3.49 10.79 -0.78
C MET A 124 2.01 10.65 -0.45
N VAL A 125 1.46 9.49 -0.76
CA VAL A 125 0.12 9.06 -0.35
C VAL A 125 0.28 7.96 0.68
N SER A 126 -0.04 8.25 1.94
CA SER A 126 0.25 7.36 3.06
C SER A 126 -0.70 6.15 3.12
N ASN A 127 -0.32 5.14 3.90
CA ASN A 127 -1.10 3.91 4.10
C ASN A 127 -2.45 4.11 4.82
N PHE A 128 -2.87 5.33 5.12
CA PHE A 128 -4.21 5.64 5.62
C PHE A 128 -5.16 6.16 4.53
N TYR A 129 -4.66 6.27 3.33
CA TYR A 129 -5.38 6.83 2.20
C TYR A 129 -6.62 6.02 1.80
N GLN A 130 -6.48 4.71 1.68
CA GLN A 130 -7.53 3.82 1.18
C GLN A 130 -8.61 3.46 2.23
N ARG A 131 -8.36 3.70 3.51
CA ARG A 131 -9.24 3.20 4.56
C ARG A 131 -10.59 3.92 4.59
N ALA A 132 -11.66 3.23 4.17
CA ALA A 132 -13.03 3.64 4.36
C ALA A 132 -13.49 3.23 5.76
N ASN A 133 -13.57 4.18 6.67
CA ASN A 133 -13.98 3.97 8.07
C ASN A 133 -15.34 4.62 8.41
N ARG A 134 -16.10 5.01 7.38
CA ARG A 134 -17.44 5.62 7.52
C ARG A 134 -18.40 5.03 6.48
N PRO A 135 -19.73 5.03 6.77
CA PRO A 135 -20.73 4.69 5.78
C PRO A 135 -20.69 5.63 4.57
N MET A 136 -21.15 5.16 3.41
CA MET A 136 -21.11 5.93 2.15
C MET A 136 -21.95 7.22 2.18
N ASN A 137 -23.02 7.24 3.01
CA ASN A 137 -23.85 8.42 3.19
C ASN A 137 -23.25 9.49 4.10
N GLU A 138 -22.09 9.23 4.70
CA GLU A 138 -21.34 10.20 5.47
C GLU A 138 -20.14 10.73 4.68
N PRO A 139 -19.71 12.00 4.93
CA PRO A 139 -18.54 12.54 4.29
C PRO A 139 -17.28 11.70 4.59
N TRP A 140 -16.64 11.19 3.53
CA TRP A 140 -15.37 10.48 3.65
C TRP A 140 -14.21 11.47 3.60
N VAL A 141 -14.06 12.20 4.68
CA VAL A 141 -13.04 13.26 4.79
C VAL A 141 -11.63 12.64 4.82
N MET A 142 -10.72 13.21 4.03
CA MET A 142 -9.31 12.86 4.06
C MET A 142 -8.71 13.24 5.41
N ARG A 143 -8.12 12.28 6.10
CA ARG A 143 -7.42 12.54 7.36
C ARG A 143 -6.21 13.43 7.09
N LYS A 144 -6.00 14.45 7.93
CA LYS A 144 -4.83 15.33 7.84
C LYS A 144 -3.53 14.50 7.88
N GLY A 145 -2.55 14.89 7.07
CA GLY A 145 -1.29 14.18 6.94
C GLY A 145 -1.38 12.87 6.14
N THR A 146 -2.48 12.62 5.40
CA THR A 146 -2.57 11.44 4.53
C THR A 146 -1.80 11.63 3.23
N VAL A 147 -1.76 12.86 2.71
CA VAL A 147 -1.12 13.19 1.42
C VAL A 147 -0.11 14.34 1.61
N HIS A 148 1.03 14.22 0.98
CA HIS A 148 2.01 15.29 0.78
C HIS A 148 2.25 15.50 -0.72
N PRO A 149 2.28 16.76 -1.22
CA PRO A 149 1.93 18.01 -0.51
C PRO A 149 0.43 18.09 -0.21
N GLU A 150 0.09 18.75 0.89
CA GLU A 150 -1.31 18.83 1.40
C GLU A 150 -2.31 19.35 0.36
N LYS A 151 -1.88 20.27 -0.52
CA LYS A 151 -2.71 20.79 -1.63
C LYS A 151 -3.26 19.70 -2.56
N MET A 152 -2.65 18.52 -2.59
CA MET A 152 -3.10 17.38 -3.40
C MET A 152 -4.17 16.54 -2.69
N SER A 153 -4.47 16.81 -1.42
CA SER A 153 -5.42 15.99 -0.63
C SER A 153 -6.81 15.92 -1.25
N ALA A 154 -7.35 17.03 -1.74
CA ALA A 154 -8.66 17.05 -2.38
C ALA A 154 -8.67 16.20 -3.67
N HIS A 155 -7.62 16.34 -4.49
CA HIS A 155 -7.46 15.59 -5.72
C HIS A 155 -7.42 14.07 -5.46
N PHE A 156 -6.51 13.61 -4.60
CA PHE A 156 -6.44 12.19 -4.24
C PHE A 156 -7.69 11.73 -3.50
N GLY A 157 -8.36 12.60 -2.75
CA GLY A 157 -9.65 12.31 -2.14
C GLY A 157 -10.71 11.86 -3.13
N ALA A 158 -10.74 12.49 -4.31
CA ALA A 158 -11.67 12.17 -5.39
C ALA A 158 -11.35 10.85 -6.14
N LEU A 159 -10.13 10.33 -6.01
CA LEU A 159 -9.73 9.06 -6.64
C LEU A 159 -10.04 7.83 -5.78
N ARG A 160 -10.50 8.02 -4.55
CA ARG A 160 -10.82 6.92 -3.65
C ARG A 160 -12.11 6.22 -4.05
N ILE A 161 -12.10 4.90 -3.90
CA ILE A 161 -13.25 4.04 -4.17
C ILE A 161 -13.78 3.52 -2.83
N HIS A 162 -15.06 3.79 -2.55
CA HIS A 162 -15.70 3.29 -1.34
C HIS A 162 -16.17 1.84 -1.54
N PRO A 163 -16.04 0.92 -0.55
CA PRO A 163 -16.52 -0.46 -0.69
C PRO A 163 -17.99 -0.58 -1.10
N ALA A 164 -18.84 0.35 -0.70
CA ALA A 164 -20.25 0.38 -1.07
C ALA A 164 -20.52 0.78 -2.54
N GLU A 165 -19.52 1.23 -3.28
CA GLU A 165 -19.61 1.48 -4.73
C GLU A 165 -19.43 0.19 -5.54
N LEU A 166 -18.90 -0.87 -4.90
CA LEU A 166 -18.69 -2.14 -5.57
C LEU A 166 -20.01 -2.87 -5.76
N THR A 167 -20.19 -3.38 -6.97
CA THR A 167 -21.39 -4.13 -7.37
C THR A 167 -21.10 -5.64 -7.42
N ALA A 168 -22.14 -6.42 -7.62
CA ALA A 168 -22.02 -7.85 -7.87
C ALA A 168 -21.00 -8.20 -8.97
N ALA A 169 -20.91 -7.39 -10.02
CA ALA A 169 -19.97 -7.60 -11.12
C ALA A 169 -18.50 -7.54 -10.67
N HIS A 170 -18.19 -6.77 -9.63
CA HIS A 170 -16.83 -6.69 -9.07
C HIS A 170 -16.50 -7.87 -8.14
N ILE A 171 -17.53 -8.49 -7.54
CA ILE A 171 -17.39 -9.59 -6.59
C ILE A 171 -17.38 -10.96 -7.30
N ALA A 172 -18.21 -11.12 -8.32
CA ALA A 172 -18.39 -12.38 -9.04
C ALA A 172 -17.10 -13.05 -9.53
N PRO A 173 -16.07 -12.34 -10.03
CA PRO A 173 -14.79 -12.94 -10.42
C PRO A 173 -14.07 -13.68 -9.30
N PHE A 174 -14.28 -13.27 -8.04
CA PHE A 174 -13.65 -13.86 -6.86
C PHE A 174 -14.53 -14.89 -6.17
N VAL A 175 -15.85 -14.69 -6.21
CA VAL A 175 -16.85 -15.57 -5.61
C VAL A 175 -17.97 -15.78 -6.61
N PRO A 176 -17.83 -16.73 -7.56
CA PRO A 176 -18.83 -16.95 -8.62
C PRO A 176 -20.23 -17.23 -8.08
N ASP A 177 -20.32 -17.88 -6.93
CA ASP A 177 -21.59 -18.27 -6.29
C ASP A 177 -22.02 -17.30 -5.15
N PHE A 178 -21.62 -16.04 -5.25
CA PHE A 178 -21.87 -15.03 -4.21
C PHE A 178 -23.34 -14.83 -3.88
N ALA A 179 -24.26 -15.12 -4.80
CA ALA A 179 -25.70 -14.99 -4.59
C ALA A 179 -26.24 -15.96 -3.51
N ASN A 180 -25.56 -17.07 -3.29
CA ASN A 180 -25.92 -18.10 -2.32
C ASN A 180 -25.25 -17.90 -0.94
N VAL A 181 -24.39 -16.88 -0.80
CA VAL A 181 -23.73 -16.55 0.47
C VAL A 181 -24.73 -15.87 1.41
N ASP A 182 -24.96 -16.47 2.58
CA ASP A 182 -25.83 -15.91 3.63
C ASP A 182 -25.15 -14.72 4.32
N GLN A 183 -25.42 -13.50 3.82
CA GLN A 183 -24.86 -12.25 4.34
C GLN A 183 -25.20 -11.98 5.83
N GLY A 184 -26.23 -12.61 6.36
CA GLY A 184 -26.60 -12.51 7.77
C GLY A 184 -25.66 -13.28 8.69
N LYS A 185 -25.06 -14.36 8.17
CA LYS A 185 -24.16 -15.24 8.91
C LYS A 185 -22.69 -15.01 8.60
N GLU A 186 -22.38 -14.57 7.38
CA GLU A 186 -21.03 -14.46 6.88
C GLU A 186 -20.77 -13.09 6.27
N LYS A 187 -19.74 -12.40 6.77
CA LYS A 187 -19.34 -11.07 6.31
C LYS A 187 -18.16 -11.11 5.31
N SER A 188 -17.89 -12.27 4.72
CA SER A 188 -16.77 -12.45 3.79
C SER A 188 -16.89 -11.57 2.55
N LEU A 189 -18.09 -11.40 2.00
CA LEU A 189 -18.31 -10.53 0.84
C LEU A 189 -18.08 -9.05 1.17
N GLU A 190 -18.48 -8.57 2.35
CA GLU A 190 -18.16 -7.22 2.81
C GLU A 190 -16.66 -7.02 2.97
N SER A 191 -15.97 -8.00 3.54
CA SER A 191 -14.52 -7.99 3.69
C SER A 191 -13.81 -7.99 2.34
N LEU A 192 -14.28 -8.79 1.39
CA LEU A 192 -13.76 -8.83 0.03
C LEU A 192 -13.97 -7.50 -0.70
N ALA A 193 -15.16 -6.91 -0.59
CA ALA A 193 -15.45 -5.60 -1.16
C ALA A 193 -14.48 -4.52 -0.62
N ARG A 194 -14.19 -4.54 0.67
CA ARG A 194 -13.20 -3.63 1.28
C ARG A 194 -11.81 -3.83 0.68
N ILE A 195 -11.36 -5.08 0.54
CA ILE A 195 -10.04 -5.39 -0.03
C ILE A 195 -9.96 -4.90 -1.49
N ILE A 196 -10.97 -5.17 -2.30
CA ILE A 196 -11.02 -4.74 -3.70
C ILE A 196 -10.99 -3.20 -3.78
N ALA A 197 -11.80 -2.52 -2.97
CA ALA A 197 -11.85 -1.07 -2.92
C ALA A 197 -10.50 -0.46 -2.49
N ASP A 198 -9.87 -1.02 -1.45
CA ASP A 198 -8.56 -0.59 -0.97
C ASP A 198 -7.48 -0.74 -2.05
N CYS A 199 -7.43 -1.89 -2.72
CA CYS A 199 -6.49 -2.15 -3.83
C CYS A 199 -6.72 -1.18 -4.99
N SER A 200 -7.97 -1.01 -5.42
CA SER A 200 -8.34 -0.12 -6.53
C SER A 200 -8.02 1.35 -6.21
N THR A 201 -8.25 1.76 -4.97
CA THR A 201 -7.90 3.12 -4.50
C THR A 201 -6.40 3.37 -4.57
N VAL A 202 -5.58 2.44 -4.09
CA VAL A 202 -4.12 2.55 -4.15
C VAL A 202 -3.63 2.54 -5.60
N GLN A 203 -4.20 1.67 -6.43
CA GLN A 203 -3.89 1.60 -7.86
C GLN A 203 -4.23 2.90 -8.57
N ALA A 204 -5.40 3.49 -8.33
CA ALA A 204 -5.81 4.75 -8.95
C ALA A 204 -4.80 5.88 -8.63
N ALA A 205 -4.37 5.99 -7.38
CA ALA A 205 -3.36 6.97 -6.99
C ALA A 205 -2.00 6.72 -7.67
N GLY A 206 -1.55 5.46 -7.70
CA GLY A 206 -0.30 5.08 -8.36
C GLY A 206 -0.30 5.35 -9.86
N THR A 207 -1.37 4.95 -10.55
CA THR A 207 -1.55 5.17 -11.99
C THR A 207 -1.57 6.67 -12.31
N TRP A 208 -2.33 7.45 -11.55
CA TRP A 208 -2.38 8.89 -11.76
C TRP A 208 -0.99 9.54 -11.64
N ILE A 209 -0.21 9.16 -10.63
CA ILE A 209 1.16 9.69 -10.46
C ILE A 209 2.06 9.29 -11.64
N LEU A 210 1.99 8.04 -12.09
CA LEU A 210 2.81 7.56 -13.22
C LEU A 210 2.49 8.28 -14.52
N GLU A 211 1.24 8.71 -14.72
CA GLU A 211 0.77 9.39 -15.92
C GLU A 211 1.01 10.91 -15.92
N HIS A 212 0.98 11.54 -14.73
CA HIS A 212 0.92 13.01 -14.65
C HIS A 212 2.15 13.64 -13.99
N GLU A 213 2.94 12.87 -13.28
CA GLU A 213 4.10 13.38 -12.58
C GLU A 213 5.42 12.89 -13.19
N PRO A 214 6.43 13.72 -13.26
CA PRO A 214 7.77 13.28 -13.66
C PRO A 214 8.40 12.39 -12.57
N TRP A 215 8.82 11.22 -12.96
CA TRP A 215 9.43 10.22 -12.07
C TRP A 215 10.63 9.53 -12.71
#